data_e8e7db2574b1bb17db85e69368448660
#
_entry.id   e8e7db2574b1bb17db85e69368448660
#
_cell.length_a   1.000
_cell.length_b   1.000
_cell.length_c   1.000
_cell.angle_alpha   90.00
_cell.angle_beta   90.00
_cell.angle_gamma   90.00
#
_symmetry.space_group_name_H-M   'P 1'
#
loop_
_entity.id
_entity.type
_entity.pdbx_description
1 polymer ?
#
loop_
_entity_poly.entity_id
_entity_poly.type
_entity_poly.pdbx_seq_one_letter_code
_entity_poly.pdbx_strand_id
1 'polypeptide(L)'
;MPEREERVRFAAFLNVAFTILEIVGGFWTNSLAILSDALHDFGDSIALLGSWFFERGAQKSPDTSRTFGYQRLSLFSALFSASILIGGSIVIIFQAIPRFFNPELVNAFGMVGIAIIGIIFNGAGFFLLRKGESLNEKVLSWHLLEDVLGWVGILIGGVIIYFWKFYLLDPLMTIGLTAFIFYNVTKNLQEAINILLQGVPKHINLEAVKRDVKAIKGVIGIHDIHIWSLEGETDICTAHVLLDDETLKKPEETKQTIKETLLKHHIEHSTIELESKYQCSGTICEDRHKNHP
;
A
#
# COMPACT_ATOMS: atom_id res chain seq x y z
N MET A 1 23.59 13.97 2.30
CA MET A 1 22.17 13.94 2.70
C MET A 1 21.34 15.10 2.11
N PRO A 2 21.76 16.37 2.08
CA PRO A 2 20.97 17.45 1.48
C PRO A 2 20.65 17.23 -0.01
N GLU A 3 21.59 16.75 -0.80
CA GLU A 3 21.36 16.47 -2.24
C GLU A 3 20.30 15.41 -2.52
N ARG A 4 20.08 14.45 -1.61
CA ARG A 4 19.06 13.39 -1.74
C ARG A 4 17.66 13.96 -1.47
N GLU A 5 17.53 14.73 -0.40
CA GLU A 5 16.24 15.36 -0.06
C GLU A 5 15.82 16.36 -1.14
N GLU A 6 16.77 17.10 -1.69
CA GLU A 6 16.53 18.03 -2.80
C GLU A 6 16.05 17.30 -4.07
N ARG A 7 16.63 16.15 -4.42
CA ARG A 7 16.18 15.36 -5.59
C ARG A 7 14.75 14.86 -5.44
N VAL A 8 14.40 14.32 -4.28
CA VAL A 8 13.03 13.83 -4.00
C VAL A 8 12.03 14.97 -4.00
N ARG A 9 12.37 16.10 -3.38
CA ARG A 9 11.51 17.30 -3.37
C ARG A 9 11.30 17.88 -4.77
N PHE A 10 12.36 17.88 -5.60
CA PHE A 10 12.27 18.36 -6.97
C PHE A 10 11.41 17.43 -7.84
N ALA A 11 11.57 16.10 -7.70
CA ALA A 11 10.72 15.14 -8.38
C ALA A 11 9.25 15.28 -7.98
N ALA A 12 8.96 15.43 -6.68
CA ALA A 12 7.61 15.68 -6.20
C ALA A 12 7.01 16.97 -6.74
N PHE A 13 7.80 18.05 -6.81
CA PHE A 13 7.38 19.30 -7.41
C PHE A 13 7.05 19.17 -8.90
N LEU A 14 7.89 18.43 -9.65
CA LEU A 14 7.66 18.14 -11.07
C LEU A 14 6.36 17.35 -11.26
N ASN A 15 6.12 16.35 -10.44
CA ASN A 15 4.90 15.54 -10.49
C ASN A 15 3.65 16.40 -10.25
N VAL A 16 3.60 17.19 -9.18
CA VAL A 16 2.47 18.08 -8.89
C VAL A 16 2.25 19.11 -10.01
N ALA A 17 3.32 19.72 -10.53
CA ALA A 17 3.21 20.67 -11.62
C ALA A 17 2.68 20.02 -12.91
N PHE A 18 3.10 18.77 -13.16
CA PHE A 18 2.65 18.01 -14.31
C PHE A 18 1.20 17.55 -14.14
N THR A 19 0.78 17.10 -12.97
CA THR A 19 -0.62 16.76 -12.67
C THR A 19 -1.59 17.92 -12.97
N ILE A 20 -1.20 19.15 -12.64
CA ILE A 20 -2.01 20.32 -12.98
C ILE A 20 -2.11 20.50 -14.51
N LEU A 21 -1.01 20.29 -15.22
CA LEU A 21 -0.97 20.37 -16.69
C LEU A 21 -1.84 19.27 -17.32
N GLU A 22 -1.84 18.07 -16.76
CA GLU A 22 -2.69 16.95 -17.20
C GLU A 22 -4.17 17.23 -17.02
N ILE A 23 -4.56 17.76 -15.86
CA ILE A 23 -5.96 18.15 -15.60
C ILE A 23 -6.41 19.18 -16.64
N VAL A 24 -5.66 20.26 -16.81
CA VAL A 24 -5.99 21.30 -17.78
C VAL A 24 -5.97 20.76 -19.21
N GLY A 25 -4.96 19.95 -19.52
CA GLY A 25 -4.76 19.33 -20.83
C GLY A 25 -5.83 18.30 -21.17
N GLY A 26 -6.25 17.49 -20.23
CA GLY A 26 -7.31 16.51 -20.40
C GLY A 26 -8.65 17.18 -20.73
N PHE A 27 -9.01 18.26 -20.02
CA PHE A 27 -10.19 19.05 -20.35
C PHE A 27 -10.04 19.76 -21.69
N TRP A 28 -8.89 20.36 -22.00
CA TRP A 28 -8.66 21.05 -23.26
C TRP A 28 -8.68 20.12 -24.48
N THR A 29 -8.16 18.91 -24.34
CA THR A 29 -8.13 17.91 -25.41
C THR A 29 -9.43 17.11 -25.50
N ASN A 30 -10.31 17.19 -24.50
CA ASN A 30 -11.48 16.33 -24.32
C ASN A 30 -11.12 14.85 -24.26
N SER A 31 -9.90 14.51 -23.74
CA SER A 31 -9.41 13.14 -23.60
C SER A 31 -9.65 12.62 -22.19
N LEU A 32 -10.46 11.57 -22.08
CA LEU A 32 -10.69 10.88 -20.81
C LEU A 32 -9.47 10.04 -20.41
N ALA A 33 -8.64 9.60 -21.36
CA ALA A 33 -7.41 8.87 -21.07
C ALA A 33 -6.42 9.76 -20.30
N ILE A 34 -6.24 11.01 -20.72
CA ILE A 34 -5.40 12.00 -20.00
C ILE A 34 -6.00 12.32 -18.63
N LEU A 35 -7.33 12.48 -18.53
CA LEU A 35 -7.98 12.74 -17.24
C LEU A 35 -7.89 11.56 -16.27
N SER A 36 -7.87 10.33 -16.78
CA SER A 36 -7.66 9.13 -15.97
C SER A 36 -6.25 9.07 -15.38
N ASP A 37 -5.24 9.44 -16.17
CA ASP A 37 -3.85 9.54 -15.72
C ASP A 37 -3.69 10.67 -14.71
N ALA A 38 -4.23 11.85 -15.00
CA ALA A 38 -4.27 12.99 -14.09
C ALA A 38 -4.91 12.66 -12.73
N LEU A 39 -5.94 11.81 -12.70
CA LEU A 39 -6.53 11.34 -11.45
C LEU A 39 -5.59 10.43 -10.68
N HIS A 40 -4.84 9.57 -11.37
CA HIS A 40 -3.82 8.72 -10.76
C HIS A 40 -2.75 9.57 -10.08
N ASP A 41 -2.12 10.47 -10.82
CA ASP A 41 -1.06 11.37 -10.34
C ASP A 41 -1.54 12.29 -9.20
N PHE A 42 -2.80 12.75 -9.29
CA PHE A 42 -3.44 13.51 -8.21
C PHE A 42 -3.61 12.65 -6.94
N GLY A 43 -4.03 11.40 -7.08
CA GLY A 43 -4.13 10.46 -5.97
C GLY A 43 -2.80 10.21 -5.29
N ASP A 44 -1.71 10.07 -6.05
CA ASP A 44 -0.36 9.89 -5.53
C ASP A 44 0.16 11.14 -4.84
N SER A 45 -0.12 12.32 -5.41
CA SER A 45 0.19 13.61 -4.77
C SER A 45 -0.52 13.75 -3.41
N ILE A 46 -1.78 13.32 -3.31
CA ILE A 46 -2.53 13.31 -2.05
C ILE A 46 -1.98 12.26 -1.08
N ALA A 47 -1.57 11.08 -1.57
CA ALA A 47 -0.92 10.07 -0.73
C ALA A 47 0.38 10.60 -0.12
N LEU A 48 1.21 11.30 -0.91
CA LEU A 48 2.45 11.92 -0.45
C LEU A 48 2.20 13.03 0.59
N LEU A 49 1.23 13.91 0.34
CA LEU A 49 0.85 14.97 1.28
C LEU A 49 0.23 14.39 2.56
N GLY A 50 -0.63 13.40 2.41
CA GLY A 50 -1.24 12.67 3.52
C GLY A 50 -0.18 11.96 4.37
N SER A 51 0.76 11.27 3.74
CA SER A 51 1.88 10.62 4.43
C SER A 51 2.69 11.65 5.23
N TRP A 52 3.04 12.80 4.64
CA TRP A 52 3.77 13.84 5.36
C TRP A 52 2.99 14.38 6.58
N PHE A 53 1.68 14.59 6.45
CA PHE A 53 0.85 15.12 7.52
C PHE A 53 0.61 14.09 8.63
N PHE A 54 0.23 12.86 8.26
CA PHE A 54 -0.09 11.80 9.20
C PHE A 54 1.16 11.19 9.82
N GLU A 55 2.27 11.10 9.08
CA GLU A 55 3.54 10.58 9.59
C GLU A 55 4.13 11.46 10.70
N ARG A 56 3.98 12.78 10.60
CA ARG A 56 4.30 13.67 11.72
C ARG A 56 3.47 13.37 12.98
N GLY A 57 2.23 12.97 12.79
CA GLY A 57 1.37 12.50 13.87
C GLY A 57 1.79 11.12 14.39
N ALA A 58 2.14 10.21 13.48
CA ALA A 58 2.52 8.84 13.76
C ALA A 58 3.83 8.74 14.57
N GLN A 59 4.76 9.67 14.37
CA GLN A 59 6.03 9.74 15.10
C GLN A 59 5.91 10.20 16.56
N LYS A 60 4.70 10.58 17.02
CA LYS A 60 4.50 10.93 18.44
C LYS A 60 4.70 9.70 19.32
N SER A 61 5.49 9.90 20.36
CA SER A 61 5.74 8.86 21.37
C SER A 61 4.43 8.38 22.01
N PRO A 62 4.40 7.14 22.50
CA PRO A 62 3.31 6.63 23.33
C PRO A 62 3.00 7.54 24.50
N ASP A 63 1.72 7.68 24.85
CA ASP A 63 1.23 8.42 26.00
C ASP A 63 0.20 7.60 26.80
N THR A 64 -0.38 8.19 27.84
CA THR A 64 -1.36 7.52 28.70
C THR A 64 -2.66 7.17 27.98
N SER A 65 -3.00 7.83 26.87
CA SER A 65 -4.19 7.56 26.07
C SER A 65 -3.93 6.58 24.91
N ARG A 66 -2.69 6.49 24.43
CA ARG A 66 -2.27 5.62 23.33
C ARG A 66 -0.93 4.96 23.65
N THR A 67 -1.02 3.81 24.29
CA THR A 67 0.16 3.09 24.83
C THR A 67 1.06 2.50 23.72
N PHE A 68 0.53 2.22 22.54
CA PHE A 68 1.31 1.86 21.34
C PHE A 68 1.69 3.10 20.48
N GLY A 69 1.43 4.31 20.94
CA GLY A 69 1.67 5.54 20.20
C GLY A 69 0.61 5.80 19.12
N TYR A 70 1.03 6.49 18.07
CA TYR A 70 0.15 7.02 17.04
C TYR A 70 0.43 6.45 15.65
N GLN A 71 1.22 5.38 15.55
CA GLN A 71 1.71 4.79 14.29
C GLN A 71 0.58 4.49 13.30
N ARG A 72 -0.58 4.03 13.77
CA ARG A 72 -1.77 3.78 12.93
C ARG A 72 -2.31 5.00 12.17
N LEU A 73 -1.86 6.22 12.51
CA LEU A 73 -2.24 7.41 11.74
C LEU A 73 -1.74 7.34 10.28
N SER A 74 -0.64 6.65 10.01
CA SER A 74 -0.15 6.44 8.65
C SER A 74 -1.17 5.73 7.74
N LEU A 75 -1.97 4.80 8.29
CA LEU A 75 -3.01 4.09 7.55
C LEU A 75 -4.12 5.01 7.02
N PHE A 76 -4.41 6.12 7.72
CA PHE A 76 -5.42 7.07 7.26
C PHE A 76 -5.03 7.76 5.96
N SER A 77 -3.73 7.98 5.71
CA SER A 77 -3.26 8.50 4.43
C SER A 77 -3.60 7.54 3.28
N ALA A 78 -3.30 6.26 3.45
CA ALA A 78 -3.58 5.23 2.46
C ALA A 78 -5.09 5.08 2.18
N LEU A 79 -5.92 5.10 3.24
CA LEU A 79 -7.38 5.03 3.11
C LEU A 79 -7.96 6.25 2.40
N PHE A 80 -7.46 7.44 2.71
CA PHE A 80 -7.93 8.69 2.11
C PHE A 80 -7.59 8.75 0.62
N SER A 81 -6.33 8.45 0.26
CA SER A 81 -5.90 8.35 -1.13
C SER A 81 -6.70 7.30 -1.91
N ALA A 82 -6.83 6.09 -1.36
CA ALA A 82 -7.62 5.03 -1.97
C ALA A 82 -9.08 5.44 -2.21
N SER A 83 -9.70 6.16 -1.26
CA SER A 83 -11.08 6.65 -1.40
C SER A 83 -11.24 7.64 -2.55
N ILE A 84 -10.27 8.55 -2.73
CA ILE A 84 -10.26 9.53 -3.83
C ILE A 84 -10.07 8.80 -5.17
N LEU A 85 -9.11 7.88 -5.26
CA LEU A 85 -8.83 7.14 -6.48
C LEU A 85 -10.02 6.24 -6.89
N ILE A 86 -10.66 5.57 -5.95
CA ILE A 86 -11.86 4.76 -6.22
C ILE A 86 -13.01 5.65 -6.68
N GLY A 87 -13.29 6.74 -5.93
CA GLY A 87 -14.37 7.67 -6.27
C GLY A 87 -14.18 8.30 -7.66
N GLY A 88 -12.96 8.76 -7.95
CA GLY A 88 -12.61 9.33 -9.23
C GLY A 88 -12.65 8.30 -10.37
N SER A 89 -12.15 7.08 -10.14
CA SER A 89 -12.23 5.98 -11.12
C SER A 89 -13.68 5.67 -11.49
N ILE A 90 -14.57 5.64 -10.51
CA ILE A 90 -16.02 5.44 -10.77
C ILE A 90 -16.56 6.57 -11.67
N VAL A 91 -16.23 7.84 -11.36
CA VAL A 91 -16.69 8.98 -12.17
C VAL A 91 -16.16 8.89 -13.60
N ILE A 92 -14.89 8.55 -13.79
CA ILE A 92 -14.27 8.42 -15.12
C ILE A 92 -14.91 7.28 -15.91
N ILE A 93 -15.16 6.13 -15.29
CA ILE A 93 -15.84 4.99 -15.95
C ILE A 93 -17.26 5.39 -16.38
N PHE A 94 -18.02 6.09 -15.53
CA PHE A 94 -19.33 6.59 -15.90
C PHE A 94 -19.31 7.55 -17.09
N GLN A 95 -18.24 8.29 -17.31
CA GLN A 95 -18.06 9.15 -18.48
C GLN A 95 -17.54 8.36 -19.70
N ALA A 96 -16.69 7.35 -19.50
CA ALA A 96 -16.12 6.56 -20.58
C ALA A 96 -17.14 5.61 -21.25
N ILE A 97 -18.08 5.02 -20.49
CA ILE A 97 -19.08 4.10 -21.02
C ILE A 97 -19.94 4.75 -22.12
N PRO A 98 -20.58 5.92 -21.93
CA PRO A 98 -21.32 6.59 -23.00
C PRO A 98 -20.46 6.91 -24.23
N ARG A 99 -19.20 7.37 -24.01
CA ARG A 99 -18.28 7.68 -25.12
C ARG A 99 -17.79 6.44 -25.87
N PHE A 100 -17.83 5.26 -25.24
CA PHE A 100 -17.57 3.99 -25.92
C PHE A 100 -18.62 3.69 -26.98
N PHE A 101 -19.91 3.95 -26.69
CA PHE A 101 -20.99 3.74 -27.65
C PHE A 101 -21.17 4.90 -28.63
N ASN A 102 -20.90 6.13 -28.20
CA ASN A 102 -20.98 7.35 -29.00
C ASN A 102 -19.67 8.13 -28.86
N PRO A 103 -18.61 7.79 -29.61
CA PRO A 103 -17.31 8.43 -29.49
C PRO A 103 -17.37 9.93 -29.76
N GLU A 104 -16.82 10.72 -28.84
CA GLU A 104 -16.69 12.16 -28.97
C GLU A 104 -15.38 12.54 -29.66
N LEU A 105 -15.38 13.74 -30.26
CA LEU A 105 -14.18 14.30 -30.87
C LEU A 105 -13.14 14.65 -29.81
N VAL A 106 -11.94 14.09 -29.94
CA VAL A 106 -10.78 14.39 -29.13
C VAL A 106 -9.80 15.24 -29.93
N ASN A 107 -9.20 16.25 -29.31
CA ASN A 107 -8.10 17.01 -29.92
C ASN A 107 -6.82 16.16 -29.90
N ALA A 108 -6.69 15.29 -30.91
CA ALA A 108 -5.57 14.36 -31.02
C ALA A 108 -4.20 15.07 -31.10
N PHE A 109 -4.11 16.26 -31.72
CA PHE A 109 -2.87 17.03 -31.78
C PHE A 109 -2.46 17.51 -30.37
N GLY A 110 -3.41 18.03 -29.60
CA GLY A 110 -3.18 18.42 -28.21
C GLY A 110 -2.81 17.23 -27.35
N MET A 111 -3.48 16.07 -27.53
CA MET A 111 -3.20 14.84 -26.82
C MET A 111 -1.75 14.36 -27.05
N VAL A 112 -1.28 14.35 -28.31
CA VAL A 112 0.11 14.03 -28.67
C VAL A 112 1.09 15.00 -28.00
N GLY A 113 0.78 16.30 -28.02
CA GLY A 113 1.63 17.33 -27.39
C GLY A 113 1.78 17.13 -25.89
N ILE A 114 0.67 16.87 -25.18
CA ILE A 114 0.69 16.61 -23.73
C ILE A 114 1.43 15.30 -23.44
N ALA A 115 1.22 14.25 -24.23
CA ALA A 115 1.90 12.97 -24.06
C ALA A 115 3.42 13.10 -24.18
N ILE A 116 3.91 13.89 -25.14
CA ILE A 116 5.35 14.17 -25.27
C ILE A 116 5.88 14.89 -24.03
N ILE A 117 5.14 15.88 -23.52
CA ILE A 117 5.50 16.61 -22.30
C ILE A 117 5.52 15.64 -21.11
N GLY A 118 4.53 14.74 -20.99
CA GLY A 118 4.47 13.72 -19.95
C GLY A 118 5.68 12.78 -19.94
N ILE A 119 6.06 12.28 -21.11
CA ILE A 119 7.27 11.46 -21.28
C ILE A 119 8.52 12.22 -20.83
N ILE A 120 8.61 13.51 -21.13
CA ILE A 120 9.77 14.34 -20.78
C ILE A 120 9.80 14.56 -19.25
N PHE A 121 8.69 14.93 -18.63
CA PHE A 121 8.63 15.24 -17.19
C PHE A 121 8.88 14.00 -16.34
N ASN A 122 8.14 12.91 -16.59
CA ASN A 122 8.31 11.65 -15.86
C ASN A 122 9.65 10.98 -16.17
N GLY A 123 10.11 11.06 -17.43
CA GLY A 123 11.44 10.60 -17.83
C GLY A 123 12.57 11.38 -17.14
N ALA A 124 12.46 12.70 -17.04
CA ALA A 124 13.45 13.51 -16.30
C ALA A 124 13.49 13.12 -14.81
N GLY A 125 12.34 12.96 -14.18
CA GLY A 125 12.22 12.45 -12.80
C GLY A 125 12.84 11.07 -12.62
N PHE A 126 12.53 10.13 -13.51
CA PHE A 126 13.12 8.80 -13.55
C PHE A 126 14.65 8.85 -13.61
N PHE A 127 15.22 9.59 -14.58
CA PHE A 127 16.67 9.70 -14.74
C PHE A 127 17.36 10.39 -13.55
N LEU A 128 16.67 11.31 -12.88
CA LEU A 128 17.15 11.97 -11.66
C LEU A 128 17.26 10.99 -10.49
N LEU A 129 16.22 10.15 -10.28
CA LEU A 129 16.10 9.28 -9.12
C LEU A 129 16.77 7.92 -9.30
N ARG A 130 16.88 7.37 -10.53
CA ARG A 130 17.46 6.04 -10.80
C ARG A 130 18.90 5.88 -10.34
N LYS A 131 19.64 7.00 -10.19
CA LYS A 131 21.03 7.02 -9.70
C LYS A 131 21.11 6.98 -8.16
N GLY A 132 19.99 7.10 -7.49
CA GLY A 132 19.92 7.04 -6.04
C GLY A 132 20.17 5.64 -5.50
N GLU A 133 20.86 5.56 -4.35
CA GLU A 133 21.20 4.29 -3.70
C GLU A 133 20.11 3.82 -2.71
N SER A 134 19.23 4.73 -2.28
CA SER A 134 18.20 4.41 -1.31
C SER A 134 17.05 3.61 -1.91
N LEU A 135 16.44 2.76 -1.07
CA LEU A 135 15.26 1.98 -1.46
C LEU A 135 14.11 2.88 -1.93
N ASN A 136 13.91 4.00 -1.25
CA ASN A 136 12.85 4.97 -1.56
C ASN A 136 13.06 5.62 -2.95
N GLU A 137 14.29 6.03 -3.30
CA GLU A 137 14.61 6.57 -4.62
C GLU A 137 14.40 5.53 -5.72
N LYS A 138 14.71 4.26 -5.45
CA LYS A 138 14.48 3.16 -6.39
C LYS A 138 12.99 2.92 -6.62
N VAL A 139 12.20 2.83 -5.55
CA VAL A 139 10.74 2.63 -5.66
C VAL A 139 10.10 3.78 -6.44
N LEU A 140 10.44 5.02 -6.10
CA LEU A 140 9.91 6.20 -6.80
C LEU A 140 10.37 6.25 -8.26
N SER A 141 11.60 5.82 -8.57
CA SER A 141 12.06 5.75 -9.96
C SER A 141 11.31 4.71 -10.78
N TRP A 142 10.95 3.57 -10.21
CA TRP A 142 10.12 2.57 -10.88
C TRP A 142 8.72 3.09 -11.16
N HIS A 143 8.11 3.79 -10.23
CA HIS A 143 6.82 4.45 -10.41
C HIS A 143 6.84 5.43 -11.59
N LEU A 144 7.81 6.36 -11.63
CA LEU A 144 7.97 7.29 -12.76
C LEU A 144 8.24 6.59 -14.11
N LEU A 145 8.83 5.38 -14.09
CA LEU A 145 8.98 4.59 -15.31
C LEU A 145 7.64 4.01 -15.78
N GLU A 146 6.78 3.58 -14.86
CA GLU A 146 5.42 3.12 -15.16
C GLU A 146 4.61 4.25 -15.79
N ASP A 147 4.72 5.48 -15.27
CA ASP A 147 4.06 6.67 -15.84
C ASP A 147 4.57 6.97 -17.25
N VAL A 148 5.89 6.92 -17.48
CA VAL A 148 6.46 7.06 -18.83
C VAL A 148 5.85 6.06 -19.80
N LEU A 149 5.69 4.78 -19.40
CA LEU A 149 5.07 3.76 -20.24
C LEU A 149 3.58 4.05 -20.50
N GLY A 150 2.86 4.54 -19.52
CA GLY A 150 1.48 5.04 -19.66
C GLY A 150 1.39 6.14 -20.72
N TRP A 151 2.27 7.15 -20.61
CA TRP A 151 2.34 8.25 -21.55
C TRP A 151 2.75 7.83 -22.97
N VAL A 152 3.61 6.84 -23.12
CA VAL A 152 3.91 6.23 -24.43
C VAL A 152 2.65 5.59 -25.01
N GLY A 153 1.84 4.93 -24.21
CA GLY A 153 0.56 4.39 -24.64
C GLY A 153 -0.41 5.48 -25.12
N ILE A 154 -0.53 6.59 -24.35
CA ILE A 154 -1.36 7.76 -24.71
C ILE A 154 -0.84 8.43 -25.99
N LEU A 155 0.48 8.53 -26.15
CA LEU A 155 1.10 9.07 -27.36
C LEU A 155 0.72 8.23 -28.60
N ILE A 156 0.88 6.92 -28.52
CA ILE A 156 0.52 5.99 -29.61
C ILE A 156 -0.97 6.12 -29.94
N GLY A 157 -1.82 6.17 -28.92
CA GLY A 157 -3.26 6.36 -29.08
C GLY A 157 -3.59 7.69 -29.75
N GLY A 158 -2.98 8.78 -29.31
CA GLY A 158 -3.14 10.11 -29.89
C GLY A 158 -2.70 10.17 -31.37
N VAL A 159 -1.59 9.52 -31.72
CA VAL A 159 -1.12 9.41 -33.11
C VAL A 159 -2.13 8.62 -33.96
N ILE A 160 -2.63 7.50 -33.45
CA ILE A 160 -3.65 6.69 -34.16
C ILE A 160 -4.92 7.55 -34.38
N ILE A 161 -5.40 8.23 -33.34
CA ILE A 161 -6.59 9.09 -33.46
C ILE A 161 -6.34 10.22 -34.48
N TYR A 162 -5.13 10.81 -34.49
CA TYR A 162 -4.79 11.89 -35.41
C TYR A 162 -4.89 11.50 -36.88
N PHE A 163 -4.31 10.33 -37.24
CA PHE A 163 -4.27 9.87 -38.64
C PHE A 163 -5.53 9.14 -39.08
N TRP A 164 -6.09 8.27 -38.23
CA TRP A 164 -7.23 7.42 -38.63
C TRP A 164 -8.59 7.90 -38.11
N LYS A 165 -8.63 8.98 -37.29
CA LYS A 165 -9.88 9.50 -36.70
C LYS A 165 -10.67 8.47 -35.88
N PHE A 166 -9.94 7.48 -35.31
CA PHE A 166 -10.52 6.40 -34.52
C PHE A 166 -10.75 6.85 -33.08
N TYR A 167 -11.74 7.71 -32.88
CA TYR A 167 -12.03 8.35 -31.57
C TYR A 167 -12.44 7.36 -30.47
N LEU A 168 -12.92 6.14 -30.85
CA LEU A 168 -13.22 5.09 -29.88
C LEU A 168 -11.99 4.66 -29.07
N LEU A 169 -10.79 4.94 -29.54
CA LEU A 169 -9.55 4.54 -28.88
C LEU A 169 -9.37 5.25 -27.52
N ASP A 170 -9.78 6.54 -27.40
CA ASP A 170 -9.69 7.28 -26.13
C ASP A 170 -10.50 6.63 -25.00
N PRO A 171 -11.82 6.35 -25.11
CA PRO A 171 -12.55 5.65 -24.07
C PRO A 171 -12.06 4.20 -23.84
N LEU A 172 -11.53 3.51 -24.85
CA LEU A 172 -10.93 2.19 -24.66
C LEU A 172 -9.68 2.26 -23.78
N MET A 173 -8.79 3.20 -24.06
CA MET A 173 -7.59 3.43 -23.24
C MET A 173 -7.98 3.87 -21.84
N THR A 174 -8.95 4.77 -21.71
CA THR A 174 -9.50 5.22 -20.43
C THR A 174 -9.98 4.04 -19.59
N ILE A 175 -10.82 3.18 -20.14
CA ILE A 175 -11.34 1.99 -19.43
C ILE A 175 -10.18 1.08 -18.99
N GLY A 176 -9.20 0.86 -19.88
CA GLY A 176 -8.03 0.02 -19.59
C GLY A 176 -7.17 0.60 -18.44
N LEU A 177 -6.81 1.88 -18.53
CA LEU A 177 -6.03 2.57 -17.51
C LEU A 177 -6.78 2.64 -16.18
N THR A 178 -8.06 3.06 -16.20
CA THR A 178 -8.87 3.17 -14.99
C THR A 178 -9.08 1.80 -14.33
N ALA A 179 -9.27 0.73 -15.10
CA ALA A 179 -9.38 -0.63 -14.55
C ALA A 179 -8.07 -1.09 -13.89
N PHE A 180 -6.92 -0.76 -14.47
CA PHE A 180 -5.61 -1.04 -13.89
C PHE A 180 -5.42 -0.28 -12.56
N ILE A 181 -5.71 1.03 -12.54
CA ILE A 181 -5.66 1.86 -11.32
C ILE A 181 -6.59 1.27 -10.25
N PHE A 182 -7.84 1.00 -10.60
CA PHE A 182 -8.84 0.46 -9.69
C PHE A 182 -8.40 -0.88 -9.06
N TYR A 183 -7.81 -1.76 -9.86
CA TYR A 183 -7.26 -3.03 -9.38
C TYR A 183 -6.15 -2.82 -8.33
N ASN A 184 -5.18 -1.97 -8.63
CA ASN A 184 -4.05 -1.71 -7.74
C ASN A 184 -4.51 -1.04 -6.44
N VAL A 185 -5.38 -0.03 -6.54
CA VAL A 185 -5.93 0.67 -5.37
C VAL A 185 -6.74 -0.27 -4.49
N THR A 186 -7.56 -1.14 -5.08
CA THR A 186 -8.36 -2.12 -4.33
C THR A 186 -7.47 -3.10 -3.56
N LYS A 187 -6.36 -3.52 -4.15
CA LYS A 187 -5.38 -4.40 -3.49
C LYS A 187 -4.72 -3.71 -2.29
N ASN A 188 -4.30 -2.45 -2.44
CA ASN A 188 -3.70 -1.67 -1.36
C ASN A 188 -4.71 -1.36 -0.25
N LEU A 189 -5.96 -1.06 -0.64
CA LEU A 189 -7.05 -0.84 0.31
C LEU A 189 -7.36 -2.11 1.14
N GLN A 190 -7.39 -3.28 0.50
CA GLN A 190 -7.57 -4.56 1.21
C GLN A 190 -6.47 -4.79 2.25
N GLU A 191 -5.23 -4.41 1.95
CA GLU A 191 -4.12 -4.53 2.89
C GLU A 191 -4.27 -3.59 4.08
N ALA A 192 -4.59 -2.32 3.83
CA ALA A 192 -4.86 -1.34 4.89
C ALA A 192 -6.06 -1.76 5.77
N ILE A 193 -7.12 -2.29 5.17
CA ILE A 193 -8.28 -2.83 5.91
C ILE A 193 -7.88 -4.07 6.73
N ASN A 194 -7.06 -4.98 6.19
CA ASN A 194 -6.58 -6.13 6.94
C ASN A 194 -5.81 -5.72 8.20
N ILE A 195 -4.93 -4.70 8.10
CA ILE A 195 -4.21 -4.15 9.25
C ILE A 195 -5.17 -3.54 10.27
N LEU A 196 -6.17 -2.78 9.83
CA LEU A 196 -7.19 -2.18 10.71
C LEU A 196 -8.02 -3.23 11.45
N LEU A 197 -8.36 -4.32 10.76
CA LEU A 197 -9.10 -5.46 11.31
C LEU A 197 -8.22 -6.41 12.12
N GLN A 198 -6.95 -6.07 12.36
CA GLN A 198 -6.00 -6.89 13.10
C GLN A 198 -5.80 -8.28 12.47
N GLY A 199 -5.88 -8.38 11.14
CA GLY A 199 -5.60 -9.60 10.41
C GLY A 199 -4.12 -9.97 10.48
N VAL A 200 -3.83 -11.27 10.33
CA VAL A 200 -2.45 -11.76 10.28
C VAL A 200 -1.74 -11.15 9.06
N PRO A 201 -0.53 -10.58 9.25
CA PRO A 201 0.26 -10.04 8.15
C PRO A 201 0.58 -11.11 7.09
N LYS A 202 0.53 -10.75 5.81
CA LYS A 202 0.71 -11.71 4.70
C LYS A 202 2.07 -12.40 4.68
N HIS A 203 3.09 -11.74 5.22
CA HIS A 203 4.46 -12.27 5.29
C HIS A 203 4.66 -13.24 6.45
N ILE A 204 3.70 -13.35 7.39
CA ILE A 204 3.76 -14.26 8.53
C ILE A 204 2.96 -15.53 8.25
N ASN A 205 3.63 -16.67 8.34
CA ASN A 205 2.97 -17.97 8.31
C ASN A 205 2.68 -18.44 9.73
N LEU A 206 1.42 -18.29 10.16
CA LEU A 206 0.96 -18.65 11.50
C LEU A 206 1.27 -20.12 11.88
N GLU A 207 1.10 -21.05 10.94
CA GLU A 207 1.36 -22.48 11.21
C GLU A 207 2.87 -22.77 11.37
N ALA A 208 3.73 -22.04 10.64
CA ALA A 208 5.18 -22.13 10.85
C ALA A 208 5.56 -21.59 12.23
N VAL A 209 5.01 -20.44 12.64
CA VAL A 209 5.22 -19.89 13.99
C VAL A 209 4.82 -20.88 15.07
N LYS A 210 3.61 -21.44 14.98
CA LYS A 210 3.10 -22.45 15.93
C LYS A 210 4.02 -23.68 16.01
N ARG A 211 4.46 -24.19 14.86
CA ARG A 211 5.34 -25.35 14.77
C ARG A 211 6.69 -25.08 15.41
N ASP A 212 7.31 -23.94 15.10
CA ASP A 212 8.65 -23.62 15.55
C ASP A 212 8.69 -23.31 17.06
N VAL A 213 7.64 -22.67 17.59
CA VAL A 213 7.48 -22.49 19.04
C VAL A 213 7.26 -23.83 19.75
N LYS A 214 6.43 -24.72 19.20
CA LYS A 214 6.23 -26.07 19.77
C LYS A 214 7.48 -26.95 19.74
N ALA A 215 8.43 -26.69 18.85
CA ALA A 215 9.69 -27.41 18.76
C ALA A 215 10.71 -27.03 19.88
N ILE A 216 10.43 -25.98 20.63
CA ILE A 216 11.29 -25.54 21.74
C ILE A 216 11.18 -26.53 22.88
N LYS A 217 12.31 -26.95 23.41
CA LYS A 217 12.38 -27.89 24.54
C LYS A 217 11.61 -27.37 25.75
N GLY A 218 10.73 -28.20 26.30
CA GLY A 218 9.89 -27.85 27.45
C GLY A 218 8.55 -27.21 27.08
N VAL A 219 8.32 -26.85 25.82
CA VAL A 219 7.04 -26.38 25.33
C VAL A 219 6.16 -27.59 24.98
N ILE A 220 5.00 -27.69 25.63
CA ILE A 220 4.00 -28.75 25.39
C ILE A 220 2.99 -28.31 24.32
N GLY A 221 2.62 -27.04 24.31
CA GLY A 221 1.61 -26.50 23.42
C GLY A 221 1.62 -25.00 23.32
N ILE A 222 0.92 -24.48 22.33
CA ILE A 222 0.67 -23.05 22.14
C ILE A 222 -0.80 -22.90 21.72
N HIS A 223 -1.51 -21.95 22.32
CA HIS A 223 -2.90 -21.63 22.03
C HIS A 223 -3.16 -20.13 22.24
N ASP A 224 -4.37 -19.67 21.95
CA ASP A 224 -4.80 -18.26 22.03
C ASP A 224 -3.76 -17.31 21.39
N ILE A 225 -3.24 -17.74 20.23
CA ILE A 225 -2.23 -16.95 19.51
C ILE A 225 -2.90 -15.94 18.59
N HIS A 226 -2.57 -14.67 18.79
CA HIS A 226 -3.00 -13.56 17.97
C HIS A 226 -1.78 -12.84 17.42
N ILE A 227 -1.76 -12.63 16.11
CA ILE A 227 -0.69 -11.90 15.43
C ILE A 227 -1.32 -10.84 14.53
N TRP A 228 -0.88 -9.60 14.68
CA TRP A 228 -1.34 -8.48 13.86
C TRP A 228 -0.23 -7.46 13.67
N SER A 229 -0.40 -6.55 12.71
CA SER A 229 0.48 -5.40 12.57
C SER A 229 -0.16 -4.13 13.12
N LEU A 230 0.66 -3.20 13.62
CA LEU A 230 0.20 -1.87 14.01
C LEU A 230 -0.10 -1.01 12.80
N GLU A 231 0.85 -0.92 11.86
CA GLU A 231 0.81 -0.02 10.70
C GLU A 231 1.31 -0.68 9.40
N GLY A 232 1.75 -1.95 9.47
CA GLY A 232 2.31 -2.69 8.35
C GLY A 232 3.79 -3.06 8.49
N GLU A 233 4.51 -2.41 9.40
CA GLU A 233 5.95 -2.65 9.65
C GLU A 233 6.18 -3.31 11.02
N THR A 234 5.44 -2.90 12.06
CA THR A 234 5.59 -3.40 13.43
C THR A 234 4.60 -4.51 13.72
N ASP A 235 5.06 -5.75 13.81
CA ASP A 235 4.23 -6.90 14.09
C ASP A 235 4.20 -7.26 15.58
N ILE A 236 3.01 -7.56 16.08
CA ILE A 236 2.72 -7.86 17.48
C ILE A 236 2.16 -9.28 17.58
N CYS A 237 2.59 -9.98 18.62
CA CYS A 237 2.04 -11.30 18.98
C CYS A 237 1.64 -11.34 20.44
N THR A 238 0.47 -11.90 20.70
CA THR A 238 0.09 -12.42 22.02
C THR A 238 -0.13 -13.93 21.91
N ALA A 239 0.33 -14.70 22.87
CA ALA A 239 0.14 -16.13 22.88
C ALA A 239 0.22 -16.72 24.30
N HIS A 240 -0.53 -17.81 24.52
CA HIS A 240 -0.38 -18.66 25.67
C HIS A 240 0.46 -19.89 25.33
N VAL A 241 1.49 -20.15 26.10
CA VAL A 241 2.43 -21.27 25.89
C VAL A 241 2.43 -22.19 27.10
N LEU A 242 2.03 -23.43 26.87
CA LEU A 242 2.06 -24.49 27.88
C LEU A 242 3.47 -25.04 28.02
N LEU A 243 3.97 -25.03 29.26
CA LEU A 243 5.26 -25.62 29.62
C LEU A 243 5.10 -26.90 30.42
N ASP A 244 6.11 -27.75 30.35
CA ASP A 244 6.23 -28.86 31.27
C ASP A 244 6.61 -28.41 32.70
N ASP A 245 6.39 -29.28 33.68
CA ASP A 245 6.60 -28.96 35.11
C ASP A 245 8.06 -28.63 35.45
N GLU A 246 9.03 -29.16 34.69
CA GLU A 246 10.47 -28.88 34.89
C GLU A 246 10.83 -27.49 34.34
N THR A 247 10.39 -27.18 33.14
CA THR A 247 10.65 -25.92 32.49
C THR A 247 9.95 -24.76 33.20
N LEU A 248 8.76 -25.02 33.77
CA LEU A 248 8.02 -24.02 34.53
C LEU A 248 8.74 -23.57 35.82
N LYS A 249 9.69 -24.36 36.34
CA LYS A 249 10.55 -23.94 37.49
C LYS A 249 11.57 -22.88 37.14
N LYS A 250 11.95 -22.77 35.83
CA LYS A 250 12.90 -21.79 35.28
C LYS A 250 12.40 -21.21 33.96
N PRO A 251 11.26 -20.49 33.96
CA PRO A 251 10.56 -20.11 32.74
C PRO A 251 11.26 -19.03 31.91
N GLU A 252 12.18 -18.28 32.50
CA GLU A 252 12.79 -17.10 31.83
C GLU A 252 13.65 -17.47 30.63
N GLU A 253 14.42 -18.56 30.69
CA GLU A 253 15.25 -19.05 29.59
C GLU A 253 14.39 -19.48 28.39
N THR A 254 13.34 -20.23 28.66
CA THR A 254 12.39 -20.68 27.63
C THR A 254 11.62 -19.50 27.04
N LYS A 255 11.20 -18.54 27.88
CA LYS A 255 10.54 -17.31 27.41
C LYS A 255 11.44 -16.51 26.46
N GLN A 256 12.72 -16.41 26.78
CA GLN A 256 13.69 -15.73 25.91
C GLN A 256 13.84 -16.48 24.59
N THR A 257 13.94 -17.81 24.60
CA THR A 257 14.01 -18.64 23.38
C THR A 257 12.75 -18.50 22.52
N ILE A 258 11.58 -18.41 23.14
CA ILE A 258 10.30 -18.18 22.42
C ILE A 258 10.36 -16.80 21.72
N LYS A 259 10.77 -15.74 22.43
CA LYS A 259 10.91 -14.40 21.84
C LYS A 259 11.89 -14.35 20.67
N GLU A 260 13.04 -15.02 20.80
CA GLU A 260 14.02 -15.13 19.71
C GLU A 260 13.47 -15.92 18.51
N THR A 261 12.64 -16.92 18.75
CA THR A 261 11.95 -17.67 17.69
C THR A 261 10.92 -16.79 16.98
N LEU A 262 10.14 -16.00 17.73
CA LEU A 262 9.17 -15.05 17.17
C LEU A 262 9.87 -13.95 16.36
N LEU A 263 11.03 -13.47 16.81
CA LEU A 263 11.84 -12.48 16.10
C LEU A 263 12.33 -13.01 14.74
N LYS A 264 12.65 -14.30 14.61
CA LYS A 264 12.99 -14.93 13.31
C LYS A 264 11.82 -14.91 12.32
N HIS A 265 10.60 -14.81 12.82
CA HIS A 265 9.37 -14.64 12.03
C HIS A 265 8.97 -13.16 11.87
N HIS A 266 9.89 -12.20 12.10
CA HIS A 266 9.67 -10.75 12.03
C HIS A 266 8.68 -10.19 13.07
N ILE A 267 8.41 -10.92 14.16
CA ILE A 267 7.55 -10.46 15.25
C ILE A 267 8.42 -9.81 16.31
N GLU A 268 8.46 -8.48 16.33
CA GLU A 268 9.33 -7.71 17.22
C GLU A 268 8.76 -7.52 18.63
N HIS A 269 7.44 -7.40 18.73
CA HIS A 269 6.78 -7.18 20.02
C HIS A 269 5.91 -8.38 20.38
N SER A 270 6.23 -9.04 21.51
CA SER A 270 5.44 -10.20 21.94
C SER A 270 5.15 -10.17 23.44
N THR A 271 3.89 -10.51 23.76
CA THR A 271 3.44 -10.77 25.14
C THR A 271 3.10 -12.25 25.23
N ILE A 272 3.87 -12.99 26.05
CA ILE A 272 3.73 -14.42 26.20
C ILE A 272 3.29 -14.73 27.62
N GLU A 273 2.14 -15.36 27.76
CA GLU A 273 1.69 -15.96 29.00
C GLU A 273 2.17 -17.41 29.05
N LEU A 274 2.88 -17.77 30.13
CA LEU A 274 3.39 -19.13 30.36
C LEU A 274 2.47 -19.85 31.31
N GLU A 275 1.96 -21.01 30.89
CA GLU A 275 0.95 -21.77 31.63
C GLU A 275 1.44 -23.18 31.98
N SER A 276 0.95 -23.72 33.10
CA SER A 276 1.08 -25.13 33.46
C SER A 276 -0.08 -25.96 32.89
N LYS A 277 0.09 -27.27 32.77
CA LYS A 277 -0.99 -28.18 32.42
C LYS A 277 -2.24 -28.07 33.31
N TYR A 278 -2.07 -27.64 34.56
CA TYR A 278 -3.15 -27.56 35.54
C TYR A 278 -3.96 -26.24 35.44
N GLN A 279 -3.36 -25.21 34.86
CA GLN A 279 -4.02 -23.91 34.62
C GLN A 279 -4.90 -23.95 33.37
N CYS A 280 -4.53 -24.79 32.42
CA CYS A 280 -5.27 -25.02 31.19
C CYS A 280 -6.31 -26.14 31.42
N SER A 281 -7.38 -25.88 32.13
CA SER A 281 -8.47 -26.83 32.38
C SER A 281 -9.74 -26.48 31.59
N GLY A 282 -10.13 -27.33 30.65
CA GLY A 282 -11.41 -27.25 29.95
C GLY A 282 -11.47 -26.34 28.73
N THR A 283 -12.65 -25.86 28.43
CA THR A 283 -13.02 -25.03 27.25
C THR A 283 -12.24 -23.73 27.03
N ILE A 284 -11.38 -23.35 27.96
CA ILE A 284 -10.53 -22.14 27.86
C ILE A 284 -9.30 -22.41 26.99
N CYS A 285 -8.86 -23.66 26.84
CA CYS A 285 -7.68 -24.06 26.08
C CYS A 285 -7.96 -24.47 24.63
N GLU A 286 -9.22 -24.62 24.26
CA GLU A 286 -9.63 -24.73 22.87
C GLU A 286 -9.91 -23.32 22.36
N ASP A 287 -9.30 -22.94 21.22
CA ASP A 287 -9.51 -21.66 20.54
C ASP A 287 -10.97 -21.23 20.66
N ARG A 288 -11.26 -20.15 21.42
CA ARG A 288 -12.63 -19.61 21.65
C ARG A 288 -13.39 -19.33 20.35
N HIS A 289 -12.69 -19.31 19.23
CA HIS A 289 -13.24 -19.05 17.90
C HIS A 289 -13.91 -20.25 17.22
N LYS A 290 -13.85 -21.48 17.81
CA LYS A 290 -14.53 -22.65 17.22
C LYS A 290 -16.01 -22.75 17.57
N ASN A 291 -16.52 -21.95 18.49
CA ASN A 291 -17.89 -22.07 19.03
C ASN A 291 -18.79 -20.84 18.82
N HIS A 292 -18.50 -19.97 17.86
CA HIS A 292 -19.50 -19.01 17.38
C HIS A 292 -20.03 -19.45 16.02
N PRO A 293 -21.37 -19.71 15.92
CA PRO A 293 -22.05 -20.09 14.69
C PRO A 293 -22.04 -18.96 13.67
#